data_a12c7597f6bc9afdbbba7a36d4e45b2f
#
_entry.id   a12c7597f6bc9afdbbba7a36d4e45b2f
#
_cell.length_a   1.000
_cell.length_b   1.000
_cell.length_c   1.000
_cell.angle_alpha   90.00
_cell.angle_beta   90.00
_cell.angle_gamma   90.00
#
_symmetry.space_group_name_H-M   'P 1'
#
loop_
_entity.id
_entity.type
_entity.pdbx_description
1 polymer ?
#
loop_
_entity_poly.entity_id
_entity_poly.type
_entity_poly.pdbx_seq_one_letter_code
_entity_poly.pdbx_strand_id
1 'polypeptide(L)'
;MVLMKMKFPFEKRVKLAQGLWLLSWTAAVAGAITFTLGCILKTELRKRQEVMENSDIHIVPNTLMLVGLASLGINYFASKICQDALDAGKFPLWKNFLKPYFACSCFFTVLMLLSVIMSFAMKGSLERSLKGGLKNGIRYYKDTDTPGRCFQKQNIDRLQMEFQCCGNNDHRDWFEVQWISNRYLDFSSKEVKDRIKSNVDGRYLLDGVPFSCCNPSSPRPCIQYQLTNNSAHYNYQYQTEELNIHLRGCREALVHYYMGLMNTIGAGVLSVFLLQSSVLVSLRLLQTSMEALEGNENTEIETEGYLLEKGIKETIMEYVDPVLKFLLLTNQVEEGGDETAPA
;
A
#
# COMPACT_ATOMS: atom_id res chain seq x y z
N MET A 1 24.43 -17.26 -25.65
CA MET A 1 25.07 -15.92 -25.71
C MET A 1 25.32 -15.48 -24.29
N VAL A 2 26.58 -15.50 -23.84
CA VAL A 2 26.96 -15.16 -22.45
C VAL A 2 26.72 -13.67 -22.23
N LEU A 3 25.87 -13.34 -21.25
CA LEU A 3 25.55 -11.96 -20.90
C LEU A 3 26.42 -11.51 -19.74
N MET A 4 27.12 -10.38 -19.89
CA MET A 4 27.92 -9.75 -18.84
C MET A 4 29.05 -10.66 -18.30
N LYS A 5 30.00 -11.02 -19.17
CA LYS A 5 31.20 -11.75 -18.76
C LYS A 5 32.24 -10.80 -18.16
N MET A 6 32.66 -11.06 -16.91
CA MET A 6 33.65 -10.24 -16.21
C MET A 6 34.76 -11.13 -15.60
N LYS A 7 36.00 -10.64 -15.66
CA LYS A 7 37.14 -11.32 -15.03
C LYS A 7 37.33 -10.81 -13.60
N PHE A 8 37.44 -11.76 -12.69
CA PHE A 8 37.57 -11.51 -11.25
C PHE A 8 38.92 -12.09 -10.71
N PRO A 9 39.96 -11.25 -10.56
CA PRO A 9 41.10 -11.60 -9.74
C PRO A 9 40.69 -11.71 -8.28
N PHE A 10 41.46 -12.43 -7.48
CA PHE A 10 41.16 -12.71 -6.06
C PHE A 10 40.81 -11.47 -5.25
N GLU A 11 41.57 -10.38 -5.36
CA GLU A 11 41.29 -9.12 -4.65
C GLU A 11 39.92 -8.52 -5.01
N LYS A 12 39.50 -8.58 -6.28
CA LYS A 12 38.21 -8.06 -6.69
C LYS A 12 37.07 -8.92 -6.15
N ARG A 13 37.23 -10.25 -6.04
CA ARG A 13 36.21 -11.12 -5.44
C ARG A 13 36.03 -10.83 -3.96
N VAL A 14 37.12 -10.63 -3.21
CA VAL A 14 37.08 -10.28 -1.79
C VAL A 14 36.37 -8.93 -1.59
N LYS A 15 36.74 -7.91 -2.37
CA LYS A 15 36.12 -6.59 -2.32
C LYS A 15 34.61 -6.64 -2.72
N LEU A 16 34.28 -7.47 -3.71
CA LEU A 16 32.89 -7.68 -4.13
C LEU A 16 32.07 -8.36 -3.01
N ALA A 17 32.59 -9.39 -2.38
CA ALA A 17 31.91 -10.09 -1.30
C ALA A 17 31.72 -9.20 -0.06
N GLN A 18 32.73 -8.39 0.31
CA GLN A 18 32.61 -7.41 1.41
C GLN A 18 31.59 -6.32 1.09
N GLY A 19 31.63 -5.76 -0.13
CA GLY A 19 30.65 -4.78 -0.59
C GLY A 19 29.21 -5.33 -0.61
N LEU A 20 29.05 -6.56 -1.08
CA LEU A 20 27.76 -7.27 -1.07
C LEU A 20 27.25 -7.56 0.34
N TRP A 21 28.11 -7.92 1.26
CA TRP A 21 27.73 -8.11 2.66
C TRP A 21 27.12 -6.83 3.25
N LEU A 22 27.78 -5.68 3.05
CA LEU A 22 27.28 -4.38 3.48
C LEU A 22 25.97 -4.01 2.79
N LEU A 23 25.90 -4.19 1.47
CA LEU A 23 24.73 -3.89 0.66
C LEU A 23 23.52 -4.76 1.06
N SER A 24 23.76 -6.04 1.35
CA SER A 24 22.70 -6.95 1.82
C SER A 24 22.15 -6.53 3.19
N TRP A 25 23.00 -6.09 4.12
CA TRP A 25 22.53 -5.55 5.40
C TRP A 25 21.72 -4.27 5.24
N THR A 26 22.15 -3.33 4.39
CA THR A 26 21.35 -2.12 4.10
C THR A 26 20.00 -2.46 3.47
N ALA A 27 19.99 -3.44 2.56
CA ALA A 27 18.74 -3.91 1.94
C ALA A 27 17.83 -4.65 2.94
N ALA A 28 18.40 -5.40 3.90
CA ALA A 28 17.61 -6.04 4.96
C ALA A 28 16.95 -5.01 5.88
N VAL A 29 17.68 -3.97 6.29
CA VAL A 29 17.11 -2.86 7.09
C VAL A 29 16.03 -2.12 6.31
N ALA A 30 16.26 -1.83 5.03
CA ALA A 30 15.27 -1.21 4.15
C ALA A 30 14.01 -2.09 4.00
N GLY A 31 14.15 -3.41 3.94
CA GLY A 31 13.05 -4.38 3.97
C GLY A 31 12.24 -4.30 5.27
N ALA A 32 12.91 -4.20 6.42
CA ALA A 32 12.24 -4.02 7.72
C ALA A 32 11.45 -2.70 7.79
N ILE A 33 12.01 -1.61 7.26
CA ILE A 33 11.33 -0.32 7.16
C ILE A 33 10.10 -0.45 6.25
N THR A 34 10.21 -1.12 5.10
CA THR A 34 9.08 -1.34 4.18
C THR A 34 7.96 -2.14 4.86
N PHE A 35 8.30 -3.16 5.64
CA PHE A 35 7.33 -3.93 6.44
C PHE A 35 6.59 -3.04 7.44
N THR A 36 7.31 -2.21 8.20
CA THR A 36 6.70 -1.30 9.19
C THR A 36 5.81 -0.26 8.52
N LEU A 37 6.21 0.29 7.37
CA LEU A 37 5.38 1.21 6.58
C LEU A 37 4.10 0.52 6.08
N GLY A 38 4.18 -0.74 5.65
CA GLY A 38 3.01 -1.54 5.31
C GLY A 38 2.04 -1.72 6.48
N CYS A 39 2.56 -1.98 7.70
CA CYS A 39 1.75 -2.06 8.91
C CYS A 39 1.08 -0.71 9.25
N ILE A 40 1.80 0.40 9.16
CA ILE A 40 1.26 1.73 9.41
C ILE A 40 0.15 2.05 8.40
N LEU A 41 0.41 1.83 7.11
CA LEU A 41 -0.60 2.05 6.07
C LEU A 41 -1.85 1.21 6.30
N LYS A 42 -1.69 -0.06 6.68
CA LYS A 42 -2.82 -0.96 7.00
C LYS A 42 -3.63 -0.45 8.18
N THR A 43 -2.99 0.02 9.24
CA THR A 43 -3.68 0.56 10.42
C THR A 43 -4.41 1.86 10.10
N GLU A 44 -3.82 2.74 9.30
CA GLU A 44 -4.47 3.99 8.87
C GLU A 44 -5.69 3.75 7.98
N LEU A 45 -5.60 2.83 7.02
CA LEU A 45 -6.74 2.44 6.18
C LEU A 45 -7.84 1.76 7.01
N ARG A 46 -7.48 0.92 7.98
CA ARG A 46 -8.44 0.23 8.86
C ARG A 46 -9.22 1.20 9.74
N LYS A 47 -8.58 2.26 10.26
CA LYS A 47 -9.26 3.29 11.07
C LYS A 47 -10.39 3.97 10.31
N ARG A 48 -10.32 4.04 8.97
CA ARG A 48 -11.27 4.73 8.11
C ARG A 48 -12.01 3.79 7.14
N GLN A 49 -11.97 2.48 7.41
CA GLN A 49 -12.61 1.46 6.59
C GLN A 49 -14.11 1.72 6.40
N GLU A 50 -14.77 2.30 7.39
CA GLU A 50 -16.20 2.59 7.37
C GLU A 50 -16.60 3.71 6.38
N VAL A 51 -15.63 4.54 6.00
CA VAL A 51 -15.79 5.61 4.99
C VAL A 51 -15.35 5.14 3.60
N MET A 52 -14.86 3.91 3.48
CA MET A 52 -14.37 3.31 2.24
C MET A 52 -15.24 2.10 1.89
N GLU A 53 -15.87 2.12 0.72
CA GLU A 53 -16.83 1.08 0.31
C GLU A 53 -16.17 -0.21 -0.19
N ASN A 54 -14.87 -0.18 -0.56
CA ASN A 54 -14.23 -1.29 -1.26
C ASN A 54 -13.11 -1.94 -0.44
N SER A 55 -13.10 -3.29 -0.40
CA SER A 55 -12.07 -4.11 0.25
C SER A 55 -10.71 -4.13 -0.47
N ASP A 56 -10.67 -3.78 -1.77
CA ASP A 56 -9.46 -3.87 -2.61
C ASP A 56 -8.32 -2.96 -2.13
N ILE A 57 -8.64 -1.95 -1.32
CA ILE A 57 -7.68 -1.00 -0.76
C ILE A 57 -6.66 -1.70 0.15
N HIS A 58 -7.02 -2.83 0.75
CA HIS A 58 -6.13 -3.60 1.63
C HIS A 58 -5.07 -4.44 0.90
N ILE A 59 -5.16 -4.57 -0.43
CA ILE A 59 -4.20 -5.35 -1.22
C ILE A 59 -2.80 -4.72 -1.13
N VAL A 60 -2.69 -3.41 -1.31
CA VAL A 60 -1.39 -2.71 -1.29
C VAL A 60 -0.67 -2.84 0.06
N PRO A 61 -1.26 -2.54 1.22
CA PRO A 61 -0.56 -2.72 2.48
C PRO A 61 -0.20 -4.19 2.77
N ASN A 62 -1.03 -5.14 2.38
CA ASN A 62 -0.73 -6.56 2.55
C ASN A 62 0.46 -7.00 1.68
N THR A 63 0.52 -6.57 0.42
CA THR A 63 1.66 -6.85 -0.46
C THR A 63 2.94 -6.18 0.03
N LEU A 64 2.88 -4.95 0.55
CA LEU A 64 4.02 -4.26 1.15
C LEU A 64 4.57 -5.00 2.37
N MET A 65 3.70 -5.49 3.25
CA MET A 65 4.11 -6.29 4.40
C MET A 65 4.80 -7.59 3.97
N LEU A 66 4.21 -8.32 3.02
CA LEU A 66 4.76 -9.56 2.50
C LEU A 66 6.15 -9.33 1.88
N VAL A 67 6.26 -8.33 1.00
CA VAL A 67 7.49 -8.01 0.27
C VAL A 67 8.57 -7.49 1.22
N GLY A 68 8.21 -6.65 2.21
CA GLY A 68 9.15 -6.15 3.21
C GLY A 68 9.74 -7.28 4.07
N LEU A 69 8.90 -8.21 4.54
CA LEU A 69 9.34 -9.37 5.32
C LEU A 69 10.21 -10.31 4.48
N ALA A 70 9.81 -10.59 3.23
CA ALA A 70 10.58 -11.41 2.31
C ALA A 70 11.94 -10.78 1.99
N SER A 71 11.99 -9.47 1.74
CA SER A 71 13.23 -8.73 1.49
C SER A 71 14.19 -8.83 2.68
N LEU A 72 13.70 -8.70 3.91
CA LEU A 72 14.51 -8.88 5.12
C LEU A 72 15.12 -10.29 5.18
N GLY A 73 14.33 -11.33 4.99
CA GLY A 73 14.79 -12.71 5.02
C GLY A 73 15.80 -13.02 3.92
N ILE A 74 15.49 -12.65 2.67
CA ILE A 74 16.36 -12.90 1.51
C ILE A 74 17.72 -12.20 1.67
N ASN A 75 17.74 -10.95 2.11
CA ASN A 75 18.98 -10.20 2.27
C ASN A 75 19.79 -10.66 3.50
N TYR A 76 19.15 -11.17 4.54
CA TYR A 76 19.83 -11.83 5.63
C TYR A 76 20.59 -13.08 5.14
N PHE A 77 19.95 -13.93 4.33
CA PHE A 77 20.62 -15.09 3.73
C PHE A 77 21.70 -14.68 2.74
N ALA A 78 21.48 -13.63 1.92
CA ALA A 78 22.52 -13.08 1.04
C ALA A 78 23.77 -12.66 1.82
N SER A 79 23.61 -11.99 2.95
CA SER A 79 24.70 -11.59 3.83
C SER A 79 25.48 -12.80 4.35
N LYS A 80 24.79 -13.88 4.75
CA LYS A 80 25.45 -15.12 5.18
C LYS A 80 26.19 -15.81 4.05
N ILE A 81 25.57 -15.92 2.87
CA ILE A 81 26.22 -16.48 1.68
C ILE A 81 27.49 -15.69 1.33
N CYS A 82 27.45 -14.35 1.37
CA CYS A 82 28.62 -13.52 1.09
C CYS A 82 29.76 -13.72 2.13
N GLN A 83 29.41 -13.89 3.39
CA GLN A 83 30.39 -14.16 4.46
C GLN A 83 31.07 -15.50 4.27
N ASP A 84 30.31 -16.55 3.96
CA ASP A 84 30.81 -17.92 3.82
C ASP A 84 31.43 -18.18 2.43
N ALA A 85 31.11 -17.39 1.41
CA ALA A 85 31.65 -17.52 0.05
C ALA A 85 33.17 -17.26 -0.04
N LEU A 86 33.73 -16.56 0.94
CA LEU A 86 35.18 -16.32 1.02
C LEU A 86 35.94 -17.51 1.63
N ASP A 87 35.27 -18.46 2.27
CA ASP A 87 35.81 -19.65 2.87
C ASP A 87 35.58 -20.85 1.95
N ALA A 88 36.67 -21.32 1.31
CA ALA A 88 36.63 -22.45 0.36
C ALA A 88 36.04 -23.74 0.97
N GLY A 89 36.16 -23.92 2.29
CA GLY A 89 35.59 -25.08 3.01
C GLY A 89 34.08 -25.00 3.22
N LYS A 90 33.50 -23.80 3.23
CA LYS A 90 32.04 -23.57 3.47
C LYS A 90 31.23 -23.36 2.22
N PHE A 91 31.84 -22.94 1.14
CA PHE A 91 31.13 -22.67 -0.13
C PHE A 91 30.37 -23.91 -0.66
N PRO A 92 30.88 -25.15 -0.62
CA PRO A 92 30.16 -26.32 -1.09
C PRO A 92 28.82 -26.57 -0.37
N LEU A 93 28.68 -26.12 0.89
CA LEU A 93 27.44 -26.24 1.66
C LEU A 93 26.30 -25.41 1.05
N TRP A 94 26.64 -24.26 0.47
CA TRP A 94 25.66 -23.34 -0.14
C TRP A 94 25.29 -23.70 -1.58
N LYS A 95 26.10 -24.51 -2.28
CA LYS A 95 25.91 -24.80 -3.70
C LYS A 95 24.52 -25.30 -4.05
N ASN A 96 24.03 -26.29 -3.29
CA ASN A 96 22.68 -26.87 -3.54
C ASN A 96 21.55 -25.92 -3.16
N PHE A 97 21.78 -25.00 -2.22
CA PHE A 97 20.81 -24.04 -1.74
C PHE A 97 20.75 -22.79 -2.63
N LEU A 98 21.81 -22.44 -3.36
CA LEU A 98 21.89 -21.22 -4.17
C LEU A 98 20.86 -21.18 -5.30
N LYS A 99 20.60 -22.30 -5.99
CA LYS A 99 19.60 -22.35 -7.07
C LYS A 99 18.18 -21.98 -6.59
N PRO A 100 17.60 -22.68 -5.58
CA PRO A 100 16.28 -22.32 -5.07
C PRO A 100 16.27 -20.92 -4.42
N TYR A 101 17.35 -20.48 -3.80
CA TYR A 101 17.49 -19.15 -3.26
C TYR A 101 17.35 -18.08 -4.37
N PHE A 102 18.03 -18.23 -5.50
CA PHE A 102 17.91 -17.31 -6.63
C PHE A 102 16.50 -17.28 -7.21
N ALA A 103 15.86 -18.44 -7.40
CA ALA A 103 14.49 -18.51 -7.90
C ALA A 103 13.52 -17.76 -6.97
N CYS A 104 13.62 -18.00 -5.67
CA CYS A 104 12.82 -17.32 -4.65
C CYS A 104 13.08 -15.82 -4.63
N SER A 105 14.34 -15.41 -4.66
CA SER A 105 14.76 -14.01 -4.66
C SER A 105 14.28 -13.26 -5.90
N CYS A 106 14.37 -13.86 -7.09
CA CYS A 106 13.82 -13.29 -8.33
C CYS A 106 12.29 -13.13 -8.25
N PHE A 107 11.59 -14.15 -7.74
CA PHE A 107 10.14 -14.08 -7.56
C PHE A 107 9.72 -12.91 -6.67
N PHE A 108 10.34 -12.75 -5.50
CA PHE A 108 10.03 -11.64 -4.60
C PHE A 108 10.47 -10.28 -5.15
N THR A 109 11.54 -10.22 -5.96
CA THR A 109 11.94 -8.98 -6.64
C THR A 109 10.89 -8.56 -7.68
N VAL A 110 10.29 -9.50 -8.41
CA VAL A 110 9.17 -9.22 -9.32
C VAL A 110 7.93 -8.78 -8.54
N LEU A 111 7.59 -9.43 -7.42
CA LEU A 111 6.49 -8.99 -6.55
C LEU A 111 6.72 -7.57 -6.01
N MET A 112 7.97 -7.22 -5.69
CA MET A 112 8.34 -5.86 -5.26
C MET A 112 8.07 -4.84 -6.36
N LEU A 113 8.44 -5.13 -7.60
CA LEU A 113 8.13 -4.28 -8.74
C LEU A 113 6.63 -4.10 -8.95
N LEU A 114 5.85 -5.18 -8.84
CA LEU A 114 4.39 -5.14 -8.91
C LEU A 114 3.81 -4.27 -7.78
N SER A 115 4.34 -4.35 -6.56
CA SER A 115 3.92 -3.51 -5.42
C SER A 115 4.17 -2.03 -5.69
N VAL A 116 5.29 -1.68 -6.33
CA VAL A 116 5.59 -0.30 -6.76
C VAL A 116 4.53 0.18 -7.76
N ILE A 117 4.27 -0.61 -8.81
CA ILE A 117 3.28 -0.28 -9.84
C ILE A 117 1.89 -0.10 -9.22
N MET A 118 1.47 -1.02 -8.34
CA MET A 118 0.19 -0.96 -7.64
C MET A 118 0.07 0.29 -6.76
N SER A 119 1.15 0.69 -6.06
CA SER A 119 1.15 1.89 -5.22
C SER A 119 0.84 3.16 -6.03
N PHE A 120 1.38 3.27 -7.25
CA PHE A 120 1.09 4.41 -8.12
C PHE A 120 -0.25 4.30 -8.85
N ALA A 121 -0.72 3.09 -9.15
CA ALA A 121 -1.97 2.84 -9.89
C ALA A 121 -3.25 2.99 -9.03
N MET A 122 -3.13 2.98 -7.69
CA MET A 122 -4.27 2.93 -6.76
C MET A 122 -5.18 4.17 -6.77
N LYS A 123 -4.77 5.30 -7.38
CA LYS A 123 -5.53 6.56 -7.35
C LYS A 123 -6.99 6.38 -7.75
N GLY A 124 -7.24 5.75 -8.88
CA GLY A 124 -8.62 5.63 -9.41
C GLY A 124 -9.51 4.71 -8.56
N SER A 125 -8.95 3.67 -7.97
CA SER A 125 -9.68 2.77 -7.06
C SER A 125 -10.01 3.46 -5.75
N LEU A 126 -9.03 4.16 -5.17
CA LEU A 126 -9.20 4.93 -3.94
C LEU A 126 -10.25 6.04 -4.10
N GLU A 127 -10.20 6.80 -5.21
CA GLU A 127 -11.16 7.87 -5.47
C GLU A 127 -12.59 7.33 -5.60
N ARG A 128 -12.79 6.21 -6.29
CA ARG A 128 -14.12 5.56 -6.40
C ARG A 128 -14.62 5.08 -5.06
N SER A 129 -13.78 4.43 -4.27
CA SER A 129 -14.12 3.91 -2.95
C SER A 129 -14.51 5.05 -1.98
N LEU A 130 -13.73 6.13 -1.96
CA LEU A 130 -14.03 7.31 -1.15
C LEU A 130 -15.31 8.01 -1.59
N LYS A 131 -15.55 8.12 -2.91
CA LYS A 131 -16.78 8.72 -3.45
C LYS A 131 -18.02 7.98 -2.96
N GLY A 132 -18.01 6.65 -3.03
CA GLY A 132 -19.12 5.82 -2.56
C GLY A 132 -19.30 5.90 -1.06
N GLY A 133 -18.23 5.68 -0.31
CA GLY A 133 -18.26 5.65 1.15
C GLY A 133 -18.64 6.99 1.77
N LEU A 134 -18.10 8.12 1.29
CA LEU A 134 -18.48 9.47 1.74
C LEU A 134 -19.93 9.79 1.40
N LYS A 135 -20.38 9.45 0.19
CA LYS A 135 -21.78 9.64 -0.20
C LYS A 135 -22.74 8.87 0.71
N ASN A 136 -22.41 7.63 1.03
CA ASN A 136 -23.19 6.81 1.96
C ASN A 136 -23.12 7.37 3.39
N GLY A 137 -21.95 7.80 3.84
CA GLY A 137 -21.77 8.42 5.16
C GLY A 137 -22.62 9.67 5.35
N ILE A 138 -22.66 10.56 4.35
CA ILE A 138 -23.50 11.78 4.35
C ILE A 138 -24.99 11.40 4.31
N ARG A 139 -25.36 10.42 3.49
CA ARG A 139 -26.76 9.97 3.37
C ARG A 139 -27.32 9.43 4.68
N TYR A 140 -26.52 8.67 5.42
CA TYR A 140 -26.91 8.04 6.68
C TYR A 140 -26.51 8.83 7.92
N TYR A 141 -26.01 10.04 7.76
CA TYR A 141 -25.59 10.91 8.86
C TYR A 141 -26.69 11.18 9.89
N LYS A 142 -27.95 11.28 9.44
CA LYS A 142 -29.15 11.49 10.29
C LYS A 142 -29.52 10.27 11.14
N ASP A 143 -29.08 9.07 10.76
CA ASP A 143 -29.56 7.80 11.31
C ASP A 143 -28.83 7.44 12.63
N THR A 144 -28.80 8.38 13.57
CA THR A 144 -28.08 8.23 14.87
C THR A 144 -28.64 7.13 15.75
N ASP A 145 -29.92 6.79 15.60
CA ASP A 145 -30.64 5.83 16.43
C ASP A 145 -30.76 4.45 15.74
N THR A 146 -30.23 4.30 14.53
CA THR A 146 -30.32 3.04 13.78
C THR A 146 -29.10 2.15 14.07
N PRO A 147 -29.29 0.90 14.56
CA PRO A 147 -28.20 -0.04 14.74
C PRO A 147 -27.38 -0.23 13.44
N GLY A 148 -26.04 -0.22 13.55
CA GLY A 148 -25.14 -0.32 12.40
C GLY A 148 -24.92 0.97 11.62
N ARG A 149 -25.62 2.09 11.96
CA ARG A 149 -25.46 3.39 11.29
C ARG A 149 -25.19 4.56 12.26
N CYS A 150 -25.40 4.37 13.54
CA CYS A 150 -25.25 5.41 14.57
C CYS A 150 -23.84 6.03 14.63
N PHE A 151 -22.81 5.29 14.20
CA PHE A 151 -21.42 5.75 14.17
C PHE A 151 -21.10 6.65 12.94
N GLN A 152 -21.94 6.66 11.89
CA GLN A 152 -21.67 7.40 10.65
C GLN A 152 -21.52 8.90 10.91
N LYS A 153 -22.37 9.46 11.75
CA LYS A 153 -22.28 10.87 12.14
C LYS A 153 -20.91 11.18 12.76
N GLN A 154 -20.50 10.42 13.76
CA GLN A 154 -19.23 10.63 14.45
C GLN A 154 -18.03 10.48 13.53
N ASN A 155 -18.09 9.53 12.60
CA ASN A 155 -17.00 9.30 11.65
C ASN A 155 -16.87 10.44 10.65
N ILE A 156 -18.00 10.92 10.08
CA ILE A 156 -18.00 12.05 9.16
C ILE A 156 -17.59 13.33 9.88
N ASP A 157 -18.09 13.60 11.07
CA ASP A 157 -17.71 14.79 11.85
C ASP A 157 -16.22 14.81 12.15
N ARG A 158 -15.67 13.68 12.63
CA ARG A 158 -14.23 13.53 12.90
C ARG A 158 -13.40 13.76 11.64
N LEU A 159 -13.81 13.16 10.53
CA LEU A 159 -13.13 13.28 9.24
C LEU A 159 -13.10 14.71 8.73
N GLN A 160 -14.26 15.42 8.80
CA GLN A 160 -14.35 16.80 8.35
C GLN A 160 -13.48 17.75 9.18
N MET A 161 -13.45 17.54 10.51
CA MET A 161 -12.56 18.31 11.40
C MET A 161 -11.09 17.99 11.19
N GLU A 162 -10.73 16.70 11.02
CA GLU A 162 -9.34 16.24 10.87
C GLU A 162 -8.73 16.71 9.54
N PHE A 163 -9.50 16.64 8.44
CA PHE A 163 -9.02 17.00 7.10
C PHE A 163 -9.40 18.41 6.66
N GLN A 164 -10.07 19.18 7.54
CA GLN A 164 -10.50 20.54 7.25
C GLN A 164 -11.25 20.62 5.93
N CYS A 165 -12.30 19.81 5.79
CA CYS A 165 -13.09 19.63 4.58
C CYS A 165 -14.58 19.58 4.90
N CYS A 166 -15.43 19.76 3.89
CA CYS A 166 -16.87 19.68 4.06
C CYS A 166 -17.56 19.01 2.85
N GLY A 167 -18.47 18.08 3.14
CA GLY A 167 -19.16 17.32 2.10
C GLY A 167 -18.28 16.29 1.39
N ASN A 168 -18.76 15.70 0.32
CA ASN A 168 -18.01 14.78 -0.53
C ASN A 168 -17.21 15.57 -1.58
N ASN A 169 -17.91 16.34 -2.45
CA ASN A 169 -17.28 17.22 -3.44
C ASN A 169 -17.04 18.62 -2.87
N ASP A 170 -18.05 19.17 -2.22
CA ASP A 170 -18.03 20.46 -1.55
C ASP A 170 -19.13 20.53 -0.46
N HIS A 171 -19.25 21.68 0.21
CA HIS A 171 -20.24 21.91 1.25
C HIS A 171 -21.70 21.82 0.76
N ARG A 172 -21.98 21.99 -0.54
CA ARG A 172 -23.34 21.96 -1.13
C ARG A 172 -23.92 20.57 -1.16
N ASP A 173 -23.09 19.52 -1.07
CA ASP A 173 -23.59 18.15 -0.96
C ASP A 173 -24.53 17.95 0.24
N TRP A 174 -24.39 18.79 1.29
CA TRP A 174 -25.26 18.77 2.45
C TRP A 174 -26.66 19.36 2.17
N PHE A 175 -26.80 20.23 1.17
CA PHE A 175 -28.09 20.84 0.78
C PHE A 175 -29.02 19.83 0.09
N GLU A 176 -28.41 18.80 -0.53
CA GLU A 176 -29.13 17.76 -1.27
C GLU A 176 -29.57 16.58 -0.40
N VAL A 177 -29.13 16.55 0.86
CA VAL A 177 -29.36 15.44 1.79
C VAL A 177 -30.04 15.93 3.06
N GLN A 178 -31.04 15.19 3.52
CA GLN A 178 -31.56 15.40 4.87
C GLN A 178 -30.52 14.87 5.88
N TRP A 179 -29.76 15.76 6.49
CA TRP A 179 -28.74 15.41 7.51
C TRP A 179 -29.24 15.62 8.94
N ILE A 180 -30.35 16.36 9.16
CA ILE A 180 -30.99 16.48 10.46
C ILE A 180 -31.88 15.26 10.71
N SER A 181 -31.72 14.61 11.84
CA SER A 181 -32.58 13.49 12.24
C SER A 181 -33.99 13.95 12.51
N ASN A 182 -34.97 13.13 12.11
CA ASN A 182 -36.40 13.38 12.34
C ASN A 182 -36.73 13.64 13.82
N ARG A 183 -35.95 13.14 14.74
CA ARG A 183 -36.10 13.35 16.19
C ARG A 183 -35.99 14.82 16.59
N TYR A 184 -35.21 15.60 15.84
CA TYR A 184 -34.97 17.03 16.12
C TYR A 184 -35.82 17.95 15.26
N LEU A 185 -36.72 17.41 14.42
CA LEU A 185 -37.62 18.18 13.60
C LEU A 185 -38.96 18.36 14.34
N ASP A 186 -39.39 19.61 14.50
CA ASP A 186 -40.75 19.92 14.99
C ASP A 186 -41.74 19.83 13.83
N PHE A 187 -42.41 18.69 13.70
CA PHE A 187 -43.42 18.45 12.68
C PHE A 187 -44.71 19.27 12.90
N SER A 188 -44.89 20.00 14.00
CA SER A 188 -46.00 20.92 14.19
C SER A 188 -45.75 22.28 13.50
N SER A 189 -44.49 22.65 13.33
CA SER A 189 -44.06 23.88 12.68
C SER A 189 -44.48 23.93 11.22
N LYS A 190 -45.01 25.10 10.82
CA LYS A 190 -45.40 25.36 9.43
C LYS A 190 -44.22 25.30 8.47
N GLU A 191 -43.09 25.86 8.88
CA GLU A 191 -41.86 25.86 8.08
C GLU A 191 -41.37 24.45 7.73
N VAL A 192 -41.33 23.52 8.72
CA VAL A 192 -40.92 22.14 8.51
C VAL A 192 -41.89 21.43 7.55
N LYS A 193 -43.21 21.65 7.74
CA LYS A 193 -44.25 21.09 6.84
C LYS A 193 -44.11 21.58 5.41
N ASP A 194 -43.89 22.86 5.23
CA ASP A 194 -43.79 23.48 3.90
C ASP A 194 -42.54 23.01 3.18
N ARG A 195 -41.39 22.90 3.86
CA ARG A 195 -40.14 22.35 3.29
C ARG A 195 -40.26 20.88 2.92
N ILE A 196 -40.92 20.05 3.73
CA ILE A 196 -41.19 18.66 3.41
C ILE A 196 -42.10 18.50 2.22
N LYS A 197 -43.15 19.33 2.14
CA LYS A 197 -44.11 19.32 1.02
C LYS A 197 -43.53 19.82 -0.30
N SER A 198 -42.61 20.78 -0.25
CA SER A 198 -41.94 21.30 -1.45
C SER A 198 -41.00 20.29 -2.09
N ASN A 199 -40.63 19.21 -1.39
CA ASN A 199 -39.72 18.19 -1.86
C ASN A 199 -40.51 16.96 -2.37
N VAL A 200 -40.19 16.49 -3.58
CA VAL A 200 -40.82 15.31 -4.19
C VAL A 200 -40.67 14.08 -3.32
N ASP A 201 -39.50 13.95 -2.66
CA ASP A 201 -39.16 12.80 -1.81
C ASP A 201 -39.68 12.93 -0.35
N GLY A 202 -40.38 14.02 -0.02
CA GLY A 202 -40.82 14.26 1.35
C GLY A 202 -39.70 14.41 2.38
N ARG A 203 -38.51 14.86 1.95
CA ARG A 203 -37.34 15.06 2.81
C ARG A 203 -37.25 16.51 3.26
N TYR A 204 -36.80 16.70 4.51
CA TYR A 204 -36.46 18.02 5.00
C TYR A 204 -35.05 18.41 4.52
N LEU A 205 -34.99 19.22 3.48
CA LEU A 205 -33.74 19.77 2.95
C LEU A 205 -33.51 21.18 3.48
N LEU A 206 -32.28 21.50 3.79
CA LEU A 206 -31.86 22.75 4.39
C LEU A 206 -30.62 23.27 3.68
N ASP A 207 -30.59 24.56 3.37
CA ASP A 207 -29.41 25.27 2.94
C ASP A 207 -28.46 25.49 4.15
N GLY A 208 -27.72 24.46 4.51
CA GLY A 208 -26.89 24.47 5.70
C GLY A 208 -25.97 23.26 5.81
N VAL A 209 -25.01 23.36 6.71
CA VAL A 209 -23.97 22.36 6.93
C VAL A 209 -23.86 22.00 8.41
N PRO A 210 -23.38 20.77 8.76
CA PRO A 210 -23.09 20.41 10.14
C PRO A 210 -21.94 21.24 10.71
N PHE A 211 -21.87 21.31 12.05
CA PHE A 211 -20.84 22.09 12.76
C PHE A 211 -19.42 21.63 12.44
N SER A 212 -19.22 20.38 12.10
CA SER A 212 -17.92 19.81 11.71
C SER A 212 -17.34 20.44 10.42
N CYS A 213 -18.15 21.13 9.64
CA CYS A 213 -17.71 21.92 8.48
C CYS A 213 -17.16 23.30 8.84
N CYS A 214 -17.34 23.77 10.07
CA CYS A 214 -16.90 25.11 10.51
C CYS A 214 -15.38 25.20 10.54
N ASN A 215 -14.86 26.33 10.06
CA ASN A 215 -13.43 26.64 10.14
C ASN A 215 -13.11 27.29 11.50
N PRO A 216 -12.43 26.58 12.40
CA PRO A 216 -12.11 27.11 13.73
C PRO A 216 -11.11 28.28 13.70
N SER A 217 -10.38 28.44 12.59
CA SER A 217 -9.43 29.54 12.42
C SER A 217 -10.08 30.85 12.04
N SER A 218 -11.37 30.84 11.70
CA SER A 218 -12.08 32.09 11.37
C SER A 218 -12.43 32.88 12.64
N PRO A 219 -12.18 34.20 12.66
CA PRO A 219 -12.54 35.06 13.78
C PRO A 219 -14.06 35.30 13.90
N ARG A 220 -14.84 34.96 12.88
CA ARG A 220 -16.29 35.14 12.85
C ARG A 220 -17.00 33.89 13.33
N PRO A 221 -18.19 34.01 13.97
CA PRO A 221 -19.03 32.86 14.28
C PRO A 221 -19.37 32.07 13.03
N CYS A 222 -19.40 30.74 13.13
CA CYS A 222 -19.69 29.89 12.01
C CYS A 222 -21.18 30.00 11.59
N ILE A 223 -21.40 30.37 10.35
CA ILE A 223 -22.74 30.39 9.74
C ILE A 223 -23.03 29.01 9.19
N GLN A 224 -23.96 28.28 9.80
CA GLN A 224 -24.31 26.90 9.44
C GLN A 224 -25.56 26.77 8.63
N TYR A 225 -26.48 27.77 8.70
CA TYR A 225 -27.80 27.72 8.12
C TYR A 225 -28.06 28.93 7.21
N GLN A 226 -28.91 28.75 6.22
CA GLN A 226 -29.28 29.80 5.24
C GLN A 226 -28.07 30.44 4.58
N LEU A 227 -27.09 29.58 4.20
CA LEU A 227 -25.79 30.00 3.66
C LEU A 227 -25.93 30.84 2.36
N THR A 228 -26.98 30.62 1.59
CA THR A 228 -27.27 31.33 0.33
C THR A 228 -28.15 32.57 0.51
N ASN A 229 -28.66 32.83 1.72
CA ASN A 229 -29.57 33.96 1.99
C ASN A 229 -28.84 35.12 2.65
N ASN A 230 -28.42 36.10 1.85
CA ASN A 230 -27.73 37.29 2.32
C ASN A 230 -28.49 38.10 3.38
N SER A 231 -29.82 38.19 3.26
CA SER A 231 -30.65 38.97 4.18
C SER A 231 -30.81 38.33 5.56
N ALA A 232 -30.57 37.02 5.68
CA ALA A 232 -30.64 36.32 6.97
C ALA A 232 -29.46 36.62 7.89
N HIS A 233 -28.34 37.12 7.36
CA HIS A 233 -27.07 37.32 8.08
C HIS A 233 -26.53 38.75 7.97
N TYR A 234 -27.37 39.74 8.27
CA TYR A 234 -26.98 41.16 8.27
C TYR A 234 -26.33 41.63 6.96
N ASN A 235 -26.91 41.24 5.82
CA ASN A 235 -26.41 41.53 4.47
C ASN A 235 -25.05 40.86 4.15
N TYR A 236 -24.73 39.72 4.77
CA TYR A 236 -23.59 38.92 4.40
C TYR A 236 -23.73 38.44 2.93
N GLN A 237 -22.74 38.79 2.12
CA GLN A 237 -22.72 38.42 0.70
C GLN A 237 -21.89 37.16 0.50
N TYR A 238 -22.50 35.98 0.58
CA TYR A 238 -21.86 34.68 0.45
C TYR A 238 -21.08 34.45 -0.88
N GLN A 239 -21.38 35.29 -1.91
CA GLN A 239 -20.73 35.24 -3.21
C GLN A 239 -19.38 35.96 -3.23
N THR A 240 -19.19 36.96 -2.40
CA THR A 240 -18.03 37.86 -2.38
C THR A 240 -17.21 37.74 -1.10
N GLU A 241 -17.83 37.30 -0.01
CA GLU A 241 -17.16 37.11 1.28
C GLU A 241 -16.81 35.63 1.47
N GLU A 242 -15.62 35.37 2.04
CA GLU A 242 -15.23 34.00 2.39
C GLU A 242 -16.17 33.44 3.47
N LEU A 243 -16.76 32.31 3.18
CA LEU A 243 -17.52 31.53 4.15
C LEU A 243 -16.58 31.05 5.25
N ASN A 244 -17.02 31.12 6.51
CA ASN A 244 -16.29 30.60 7.65
C ASN A 244 -16.46 29.07 7.84
N ILE A 245 -16.62 28.37 6.73
CA ILE A 245 -16.69 26.92 6.62
C ILE A 245 -15.58 26.42 5.68
N HIS A 246 -15.24 25.14 5.80
CA HIS A 246 -14.34 24.52 4.86
C HIS A 246 -15.00 24.34 3.49
N LEU A 247 -14.43 24.97 2.45
CA LEU A 247 -14.96 24.89 1.08
C LEU A 247 -14.48 23.68 0.33
N ARG A 248 -13.35 23.12 0.74
CA ARG A 248 -12.73 21.94 0.10
C ARG A 248 -13.54 20.68 0.41
N GLY A 249 -13.83 19.87 -0.63
CA GLY A 249 -14.50 18.57 -0.48
C GLY A 249 -13.61 17.52 0.21
N CYS A 250 -14.22 16.65 1.02
CA CYS A 250 -13.49 15.64 1.78
C CYS A 250 -12.91 14.55 0.88
N ARG A 251 -13.53 14.25 -0.24
CA ARG A 251 -12.98 13.31 -1.23
C ARG A 251 -11.61 13.80 -1.74
N GLU A 252 -11.53 15.04 -2.16
CA GLU A 252 -10.29 15.63 -2.67
C GLU A 252 -9.21 15.69 -1.57
N ALA A 253 -9.58 16.11 -0.36
CA ALA A 253 -8.65 16.19 0.77
C ALA A 253 -8.05 14.82 1.11
N LEU A 254 -8.89 13.77 1.18
CA LEU A 254 -8.47 12.40 1.47
C LEU A 254 -7.65 11.79 0.33
N VAL A 255 -8.08 11.98 -0.93
CA VAL A 255 -7.31 11.51 -2.09
C VAL A 255 -5.93 12.14 -2.09
N HIS A 256 -5.83 13.44 -1.85
CA HIS A 256 -4.54 14.14 -1.79
C HIS A 256 -3.65 13.58 -0.66
N TYR A 257 -4.19 13.37 0.53
CA TYR A 257 -3.47 12.80 1.66
C TYR A 257 -2.95 11.39 1.37
N TYR A 258 -3.82 10.48 0.95
CA TYR A 258 -3.43 9.10 0.68
C TYR A 258 -2.51 8.97 -0.54
N MET A 259 -2.69 9.79 -1.57
CA MET A 259 -1.78 9.80 -2.71
C MET A 259 -0.39 10.31 -2.34
N GLY A 260 -0.30 11.33 -1.49
CA GLY A 260 0.98 11.76 -0.92
C GLY A 260 1.68 10.64 -0.18
N LEU A 261 0.94 9.94 0.69
CA LEU A 261 1.46 8.81 1.45
C LEU A 261 1.90 7.65 0.53
N MET A 262 1.06 7.27 -0.44
CA MET A 262 1.37 6.18 -1.38
C MET A 262 2.53 6.51 -2.32
N ASN A 263 2.64 7.75 -2.79
CA ASN A 263 3.78 8.18 -3.60
C ASN A 263 5.09 8.11 -2.81
N THR A 264 5.08 8.53 -1.55
CA THR A 264 6.26 8.46 -0.66
C THR A 264 6.66 7.01 -0.41
N ILE A 265 5.69 6.14 -0.08
CA ILE A 265 5.92 4.70 0.11
C ILE A 265 6.39 4.07 -1.20
N GLY A 266 5.74 4.36 -2.32
CA GLY A 266 6.11 3.83 -3.64
C GLY A 266 7.53 4.20 -4.05
N ALA A 267 7.96 5.44 -3.83
CA ALA A 267 9.34 5.89 -4.07
C ALA A 267 10.34 5.16 -3.16
N GLY A 268 9.98 4.96 -1.87
CA GLY A 268 10.77 4.18 -0.93
C GLY A 268 10.94 2.72 -1.38
N VAL A 269 9.85 2.05 -1.76
CA VAL A 269 9.88 0.66 -2.24
C VAL A 269 10.64 0.55 -3.56
N LEU A 270 10.56 1.55 -4.45
CA LEU A 270 11.35 1.59 -5.68
C LEU A 270 12.86 1.62 -5.37
N SER A 271 13.30 2.40 -4.38
CA SER A 271 14.71 2.42 -3.98
C SER A 271 15.16 1.06 -3.41
N VAL A 272 14.31 0.39 -2.62
CA VAL A 272 14.58 -0.96 -2.12
C VAL A 272 14.64 -1.98 -3.27
N PHE A 273 13.77 -1.86 -4.26
CA PHE A 273 13.80 -2.69 -5.47
C PHE A 273 15.13 -2.54 -6.24
N LEU A 274 15.63 -1.32 -6.41
CA LEU A 274 16.93 -1.08 -7.07
C LEU A 274 18.09 -1.68 -6.26
N LEU A 275 18.07 -1.52 -4.94
CA LEU A 275 19.05 -2.17 -4.05
C LEU A 275 18.98 -3.69 -4.16
N GLN A 276 17.81 -4.29 -4.10
CA GLN A 276 17.60 -5.73 -4.21
C GLN A 276 18.09 -6.28 -5.55
N SER A 277 17.80 -5.58 -6.65
CA SER A 277 18.24 -5.93 -7.99
C SER A 277 19.78 -5.89 -8.10
N SER A 278 20.42 -4.90 -7.50
CA SER A 278 21.89 -4.81 -7.48
C SER A 278 22.54 -5.92 -6.65
N VAL A 279 21.93 -6.29 -5.52
CA VAL A 279 22.36 -7.45 -4.70
C VAL A 279 22.28 -8.74 -5.51
N LEU A 280 21.15 -8.98 -6.20
CA LEU A 280 20.95 -10.18 -7.02
C LEU A 280 21.97 -10.30 -8.14
N VAL A 281 22.15 -9.23 -8.91
CA VAL A 281 23.11 -9.21 -10.02
C VAL A 281 24.53 -9.49 -9.52
N SER A 282 24.94 -8.80 -8.46
CA SER A 282 26.29 -8.92 -7.91
C SER A 282 26.54 -10.27 -7.23
N LEU A 283 25.51 -10.81 -6.55
CA LEU A 283 25.60 -12.14 -5.92
C LEU A 283 25.69 -13.23 -7.00
N ARG A 284 24.98 -13.09 -8.13
CA ARG A 284 25.10 -14.02 -9.26
C ARG A 284 26.49 -14.02 -9.87
N LEU A 285 27.08 -12.84 -10.06
CA LEU A 285 28.47 -12.73 -10.54
C LEU A 285 29.46 -13.35 -9.57
N LEU A 286 29.29 -13.17 -8.26
CA LEU A 286 30.12 -13.80 -7.24
C LEU A 286 29.96 -15.33 -7.28
N GLN A 287 28.74 -15.85 -7.33
CA GLN A 287 28.44 -17.28 -7.39
C GLN A 287 29.12 -17.92 -8.60
N THR A 288 28.94 -17.40 -9.80
CA THR A 288 29.49 -17.98 -11.03
C THR A 288 31.04 -17.93 -11.03
N SER A 289 31.64 -16.88 -10.43
CA SER A 289 33.07 -16.79 -10.29
C SER A 289 33.64 -17.79 -9.27
N MET A 290 32.88 -18.18 -8.24
CA MET A 290 33.23 -19.19 -7.25
C MET A 290 33.03 -20.62 -7.78
N GLU A 291 31.96 -20.86 -8.55
CA GLU A 291 31.72 -22.13 -9.24
C GLU A 291 32.85 -22.48 -10.20
N ALA A 292 33.48 -21.48 -10.84
CA ALA A 292 34.63 -21.66 -11.73
C ALA A 292 35.93 -22.03 -10.97
N LEU A 293 35.96 -21.86 -9.64
CA LEU A 293 37.08 -22.29 -8.79
C LEU A 293 36.97 -23.75 -8.32
N GLU A 294 35.81 -24.36 -8.47
CA GLU A 294 35.57 -25.71 -7.99
C GLU A 294 36.47 -26.72 -8.71
N GLY A 295 37.29 -27.44 -7.96
CA GLY A 295 38.27 -28.39 -8.48
C GLY A 295 39.70 -27.85 -8.59
N ASN A 296 39.94 -26.56 -8.30
CA ASN A 296 41.31 -26.01 -8.23
C ASN A 296 41.73 -25.79 -6.77
N GLU A 297 42.88 -26.34 -6.38
CA GLU A 297 43.46 -26.15 -5.04
C GLU A 297 43.91 -24.70 -4.81
N ASN A 298 44.16 -23.93 -5.85
CA ASN A 298 44.64 -22.55 -5.79
C ASN A 298 43.46 -21.56 -5.86
N THR A 299 43.16 -20.93 -4.74
CA THR A 299 42.11 -19.92 -4.64
C THR A 299 42.45 -18.55 -5.26
N GLU A 300 43.72 -18.32 -5.60
CA GLU A 300 44.23 -17.04 -6.14
C GLU A 300 44.08 -16.89 -7.66
N ILE A 301 43.61 -17.94 -8.35
CA ILE A 301 43.45 -17.93 -9.83
C ILE A 301 42.39 -16.91 -10.24
N GLU A 302 42.63 -16.21 -11.35
CA GLU A 302 41.68 -15.34 -12.01
C GLU A 302 40.51 -16.17 -12.58
N THR A 303 39.31 -15.87 -12.19
CA THR A 303 38.08 -16.55 -12.64
C THR A 303 37.17 -15.65 -13.44
N GLU A 304 36.30 -16.21 -14.26
CA GLU A 304 35.35 -15.51 -15.04
C GLU A 304 33.93 -15.65 -14.39
N GLY A 305 33.32 -14.52 -14.05
CA GLY A 305 31.93 -14.49 -13.60
C GLY A 305 31.01 -14.05 -14.73
N TYR A 306 29.81 -14.64 -14.82
CA TYR A 306 28.78 -14.27 -15.81
C TYR A 306 27.39 -14.20 -15.19
N LEU A 307 26.54 -13.37 -15.75
CA LEU A 307 25.16 -13.23 -15.29
C LEU A 307 24.28 -14.38 -15.82
N LEU A 308 24.38 -14.64 -17.13
CA LEU A 308 23.65 -15.70 -17.84
C LEU A 308 24.58 -16.40 -18.82
N GLU A 309 24.67 -17.72 -18.74
CA GLU A 309 25.45 -18.55 -19.65
C GLU A 309 24.58 -18.98 -20.85
N LYS A 310 23.31 -19.28 -20.60
CA LYS A 310 22.34 -19.76 -21.58
C LYS A 310 21.32 -18.66 -21.88
N GLY A 311 20.43 -18.90 -22.84
CA GLY A 311 19.31 -18.00 -23.14
C GLY A 311 18.40 -17.81 -21.93
N ILE A 312 17.73 -16.65 -21.84
CA ILE A 312 16.83 -16.31 -20.71
C ILE A 312 15.78 -17.42 -20.49
N LYS A 313 15.19 -17.94 -21.57
CA LYS A 313 14.17 -18.99 -21.51
C LYS A 313 14.73 -20.31 -20.92
N GLU A 314 15.90 -20.71 -21.36
CA GLU A 314 16.58 -21.94 -20.88
C GLU A 314 16.99 -21.81 -19.43
N THR A 315 17.47 -20.64 -19.03
CA THR A 315 17.83 -20.35 -17.64
C THR A 315 16.58 -20.38 -16.73
N ILE A 316 15.47 -19.76 -17.15
CA ILE A 316 14.21 -19.83 -16.39
C ILE A 316 13.75 -21.29 -16.21
N MET A 317 13.77 -22.09 -17.28
CA MET A 317 13.38 -23.50 -17.20
C MET A 317 14.28 -24.28 -16.23
N GLU A 318 15.58 -24.06 -16.24
CA GLU A 318 16.53 -24.73 -15.33
C GLU A 318 16.24 -24.45 -13.85
N TYR A 319 15.71 -23.25 -13.52
CA TYR A 319 15.35 -22.88 -12.13
C TYR A 319 13.92 -23.27 -11.76
N VAL A 320 12.99 -23.30 -12.72
CA VAL A 320 11.57 -23.59 -12.47
C VAL A 320 11.33 -25.12 -12.40
N ASP A 321 11.97 -25.91 -13.24
CA ASP A 321 11.79 -27.36 -13.28
C ASP A 321 11.99 -28.08 -11.93
N PRO A 322 13.06 -27.77 -11.14
CA PRO A 322 13.23 -28.37 -9.83
C PRO A 322 12.14 -27.99 -8.84
N VAL A 323 11.68 -26.73 -8.87
CA VAL A 323 10.62 -26.24 -8.00
C VAL A 323 9.27 -26.87 -8.38
N LEU A 324 9.00 -26.98 -9.68
CA LEU A 324 7.78 -27.61 -10.17
C LEU A 324 7.73 -29.10 -9.82
N LYS A 325 8.86 -29.83 -9.97
CA LYS A 325 8.98 -31.23 -9.55
C LYS A 325 8.79 -31.38 -8.04
N PHE A 326 9.34 -30.49 -7.24
CA PHE A 326 9.14 -30.51 -5.78
C PHE A 326 7.67 -30.32 -5.41
N LEU A 327 6.98 -29.35 -6.01
CA LEU A 327 5.55 -29.09 -5.78
C LEU A 327 4.68 -30.26 -6.23
N LEU A 328 4.98 -30.91 -7.37
CA LEU A 328 4.26 -32.05 -7.85
C LEU A 328 4.45 -33.29 -6.96
N LEU A 329 5.65 -33.50 -6.40
CA LEU A 329 5.91 -34.56 -5.44
C LEU A 329 5.17 -34.34 -4.11
N THR A 330 5.08 -33.10 -3.65
CA THR A 330 4.35 -32.73 -2.41
C THR A 330 2.85 -33.00 -2.58
N ASN A 331 2.26 -32.65 -3.72
CA ASN A 331 0.86 -32.93 -4.01
C ASN A 331 0.55 -34.45 -4.12
N GLN A 332 1.47 -35.25 -4.66
CA GLN A 332 1.30 -36.71 -4.71
C GLN A 332 1.38 -37.37 -3.34
N VAL A 333 2.11 -36.79 -2.39
CA VAL A 333 2.19 -37.28 -1.00
C VAL A 333 0.90 -36.95 -0.24
N GLU A 334 0.26 -35.80 -0.52
CA GLU A 334 -1.03 -35.45 0.09
C GLU A 334 -2.19 -36.31 -0.47
N GLU A 335 -2.20 -36.63 -1.77
CA GLU A 335 -3.23 -37.49 -2.35
C GLU A 335 -3.08 -39.00 -1.98
N GLY A 336 -1.85 -39.44 -1.68
CA GLY A 336 -1.59 -40.83 -1.26
C GLY A 336 -1.82 -41.13 0.23
N GLY A 337 -2.09 -40.09 1.06
CA GLY A 337 -2.31 -40.23 2.51
C GLY A 337 -3.73 -40.54 2.95
N ASP A 338 -4.73 -40.51 2.06
CA ASP A 338 -6.16 -40.63 2.42
C ASP A 338 -6.79 -42.01 2.12
N GLU A 339 -6.00 -42.99 1.67
CA GLU A 339 -6.51 -44.31 1.26
C GLU A 339 -6.20 -45.48 2.21
N THR A 340 -5.85 -45.25 3.48
CA THR A 340 -5.68 -46.35 4.46
C THR A 340 -6.33 -46.03 5.81
N ALA A 341 -7.66 -46.14 5.85
CA ALA A 341 -8.41 -46.49 7.06
C ALA A 341 -9.19 -47.77 6.80
N PRO A 342 -8.82 -48.94 7.37
CA PRO A 342 -9.64 -50.12 7.32
C PRO A 342 -10.80 -50.03 8.31
N ALA A 343 -11.94 -50.60 7.87
CA ALA A 343 -13.18 -50.79 8.58
C ALA A 343 -13.07 -51.51 9.92
#